data_c491352b23d2e7baf63e30fe7b87f6da
#
_entry.id   c491352b23d2e7baf63e30fe7b87f6da
#
_cell.length_a   1.000
_cell.length_b   1.000
_cell.length_c   1.000
_cell.angle_alpha   90.00
_cell.angle_beta   90.00
_cell.angle_gamma   90.00
#
_symmetry.space_group_name_H-M   'P 1'
#
loop_
_entity.id
_entity.type
_entity.pdbx_description
1 polymer ?
#
loop_
_entity_poly.entity_id
_entity_poly.type
_entity_poly.pdbx_seq_one_letter_code
_entity_poly.pdbx_strand_id
1 'polypeptide(L)'
;ADKVPGVVQGTIDLSTLSVSKATLEQIKGYNSNGEIIGETVGTYLVDYNGYGYIGINSETVKVGEDNGSEESKNLRKAIATVLSVYRDVVIDSYYGDAAAVINYPISNTSWAAPQKSDADYAVAFSKDVDGNDIYTDGMSEDEKYAAALNAALGYFEAAGYTVTDGKLTAAPEGAKLAYEMMIGGGGIGDHPSFGVATAAAEALASIGFTLTINDLSDTSIMWAAIEGNTAELWCA
;
A
#
# COMPACT_ATOMS: atom_id res chain seq x y z
N ALA A 1 -18.20 16.53 1.94
CA ALA A 1 -18.18 16.37 0.48
C ALA A 1 -17.97 17.70 -0.25
N ASP A 2 -18.36 18.86 0.27
CA ASP A 2 -18.46 20.08 -0.54
C ASP A 2 -17.58 21.24 -0.05
N LYS A 3 -16.40 20.92 0.47
CA LYS A 3 -15.47 21.93 1.03
C LYS A 3 -14.95 22.90 -0.05
N VAL A 4 -14.50 22.40 -1.19
CA VAL A 4 -14.00 23.25 -2.29
C VAL A 4 -15.12 24.12 -2.88
N PRO A 5 -16.28 23.58 -3.29
CA PRO A 5 -17.41 24.38 -3.71
C PRO A 5 -17.87 25.40 -2.65
N GLY A 6 -17.83 25.04 -1.37
CA GLY A 6 -18.19 25.94 -0.28
C GLY A 6 -17.26 27.14 -0.16
N VAL A 7 -15.96 26.97 -0.34
CA VAL A 7 -15.00 28.09 -0.39
C VAL A 7 -15.24 28.95 -1.63
N VAL A 8 -15.42 28.33 -2.80
CA VAL A 8 -15.68 29.05 -4.06
C VAL A 8 -16.95 29.93 -3.98
N GLN A 9 -17.99 29.42 -3.31
CA GLN A 9 -19.27 30.12 -3.14
C GLN A 9 -19.28 31.14 -1.97
N GLY A 10 -18.18 31.19 -1.19
CA GLY A 10 -18.09 32.06 -0.01
C GLY A 10 -19.00 31.63 1.16
N THR A 11 -19.42 30.37 1.19
CA THR A 11 -20.16 29.80 2.34
C THR A 11 -19.20 29.20 3.39
N ILE A 12 -17.93 29.02 3.02
CA ILE A 12 -16.83 28.61 3.86
C ILE A 12 -15.63 29.53 3.58
N ASP A 13 -15.11 30.19 4.60
CA ASP A 13 -13.97 31.10 4.47
C ASP A 13 -12.63 30.37 4.38
N LEU A 14 -12.46 29.27 5.15
CA LEU A 14 -11.24 28.47 5.24
C LEU A 14 -11.59 27.01 5.50
N SER A 15 -10.88 26.10 4.84
CA SER A 15 -11.03 24.68 5.08
C SER A 15 -9.72 23.93 4.92
N THR A 16 -9.56 22.84 5.68
CA THR A 16 -8.53 21.82 5.43
C THR A 16 -9.11 20.71 4.56
N LEU A 17 -8.35 20.25 3.58
CA LEU A 17 -8.73 19.21 2.63
C LEU A 17 -7.79 18.01 2.75
N SER A 18 -8.31 16.83 2.48
CA SER A 18 -7.46 15.70 2.14
C SER A 18 -6.91 15.92 0.75
N VAL A 19 -5.58 15.81 0.61
CA VAL A 19 -4.91 15.99 -0.68
C VAL A 19 -5.16 14.76 -1.54
N SER A 20 -5.62 15.00 -2.78
CA SER A 20 -5.63 14.02 -3.85
C SER A 20 -5.46 14.74 -5.18
N LYS A 21 -4.99 14.04 -6.21
CA LYS A 21 -4.89 14.59 -7.56
C LYS A 21 -6.22 15.16 -8.04
N ALA A 22 -7.31 14.42 -7.82
CA ALA A 22 -8.66 14.86 -8.18
C ALA A 22 -9.08 16.18 -7.48
N THR A 23 -8.77 16.32 -6.18
CA THR A 23 -9.06 17.56 -5.43
C THR A 23 -8.23 18.73 -5.95
N LEU A 24 -6.94 18.52 -6.25
CA LEU A 24 -6.08 19.57 -6.79
C LEU A 24 -6.54 20.01 -8.19
N GLU A 25 -6.90 19.07 -9.06
CA GLU A 25 -7.46 19.39 -10.39
C GLU A 25 -8.81 20.12 -10.30
N GLN A 26 -9.66 19.77 -9.35
CA GLN A 26 -10.89 20.49 -9.08
C GLN A 26 -10.59 21.97 -8.71
N ILE A 27 -9.62 22.22 -7.84
CA ILE A 27 -9.21 23.56 -7.43
C ILE A 27 -8.66 24.35 -8.62
N LYS A 28 -7.77 23.76 -9.42
CA LYS A 28 -7.25 24.37 -10.63
C LYS A 28 -8.36 24.77 -11.61
N GLY A 29 -9.39 23.92 -11.72
CA GLY A 29 -10.54 24.19 -12.59
C GLY A 29 -11.38 25.43 -12.18
N TYR A 30 -11.33 25.86 -10.91
CA TYR A 30 -11.99 27.08 -10.44
C TYR A 30 -11.15 28.34 -10.64
N ASN A 31 -9.84 28.24 -10.79
CA ASN A 31 -8.95 29.37 -10.96
C ASN A 31 -8.68 29.66 -12.43
N SER A 32 -8.80 30.92 -12.84
CA SER A 32 -8.60 31.33 -14.22
C SER A 32 -7.19 31.12 -14.75
N ASN A 33 -6.19 31.06 -13.86
CA ASN A 33 -4.80 30.77 -14.17
C ASN A 33 -4.48 29.27 -14.26
N GLY A 34 -5.43 28.39 -13.91
CA GLY A 34 -5.22 26.94 -13.91
C GLY A 34 -4.29 26.42 -12.81
N GLU A 35 -4.04 27.22 -11.77
CA GLU A 35 -3.14 26.87 -10.66
C GLU A 35 -3.91 26.66 -9.36
N ILE A 36 -3.27 26.01 -8.36
CA ILE A 36 -3.89 25.81 -7.05
C ILE A 36 -3.97 27.10 -6.21
N ILE A 37 -3.21 28.13 -6.58
CA ILE A 37 -3.27 29.48 -6.00
C ILE A 37 -3.77 30.43 -7.07
N GLY A 38 -4.96 30.97 -6.88
CA GLY A 38 -5.59 31.88 -7.83
C GLY A 38 -6.53 32.86 -7.16
N GLU A 39 -7.27 33.63 -7.99
CA GLU A 39 -8.19 34.68 -7.53
C GLU A 39 -9.44 34.10 -6.85
N THR A 40 -9.88 32.91 -7.24
CA THR A 40 -11.10 32.29 -6.71
C THR A 40 -10.79 31.44 -5.48
N VAL A 41 -9.71 30.64 -5.54
CA VAL A 41 -9.27 29.77 -4.44
C VAL A 41 -7.76 29.86 -4.29
N GLY A 42 -7.28 30.11 -3.07
CA GLY A 42 -5.87 30.01 -2.71
C GLY A 42 -5.63 28.75 -1.88
N THR A 43 -4.85 27.78 -2.41
CA THR A 43 -4.55 26.53 -1.71
C THR A 43 -3.05 26.43 -1.47
N TYR A 44 -2.67 26.19 -0.22
CA TYR A 44 -1.29 26.04 0.17
C TYR A 44 -1.06 24.61 0.67
N LEU A 45 -0.08 23.91 0.09
CA LEU A 45 0.37 22.62 0.58
C LEU A 45 1.40 22.84 1.67
N VAL A 46 1.29 22.04 2.72
CA VAL A 46 2.20 22.05 3.88
C VAL A 46 2.72 20.64 4.06
N ASP A 47 4.04 20.50 4.25
CA ASP A 47 4.67 19.22 4.51
C ASP A 47 4.03 18.54 5.72
N TYR A 48 3.70 17.27 5.54
CA TYR A 48 3.13 16.44 6.58
C TYR A 48 4.15 15.40 7.04
N ASN A 49 4.52 15.46 8.31
CA ASN A 49 5.47 14.53 8.92
C ASN A 49 4.78 13.25 9.38
N GLY A 50 4.00 12.66 8.51
CA GLY A 50 3.31 11.40 8.71
C GLY A 50 3.44 10.50 7.49
N TYR A 51 2.97 9.27 7.62
CA TYR A 51 2.89 8.32 6.50
C TYR A 51 1.73 7.36 6.70
N GLY A 52 1.14 6.90 5.60
CA GLY A 52 0.24 5.76 5.58
C GLY A 52 1.01 4.46 5.40
N TYR A 53 0.44 3.36 5.84
CA TYR A 53 1.07 2.04 5.74
C TYR A 53 0.06 0.92 5.54
N ILE A 54 0.54 -0.21 5.02
CA ILE A 54 -0.16 -1.48 5.03
C ILE A 54 0.44 -2.32 6.15
N GLY A 55 -0.37 -2.67 7.15
CA GLY A 55 0.01 -3.55 8.25
C GLY A 55 -0.27 -5.01 7.92
N ILE A 56 0.62 -5.91 8.35
CA ILE A 56 0.45 -7.37 8.31
C ILE A 56 0.64 -7.88 9.74
N ASN A 57 -0.40 -8.46 10.30
CA ASN A 57 -0.38 -8.92 11.69
C ASN A 57 0.42 -10.21 11.85
N SER A 58 1.49 -10.17 12.63
CA SER A 58 2.34 -11.35 12.86
C SER A 58 1.67 -12.45 13.68
N GLU A 59 0.63 -12.12 14.46
CA GLU A 59 -0.10 -13.13 15.27
C GLU A 59 -1.12 -13.91 14.45
N THR A 60 -1.65 -13.32 13.37
CA THR A 60 -2.68 -13.94 12.54
C THR A 60 -2.16 -14.42 11.18
N VAL A 61 -1.07 -13.79 10.67
CA VAL A 61 -0.40 -14.15 9.41
C VAL A 61 0.94 -14.82 9.74
N LYS A 62 0.86 -16.11 10.05
CA LYS A 62 2.01 -16.94 10.47
C LYS A 62 1.87 -18.39 10.01
N VAL A 63 2.94 -19.14 10.14
CA VAL A 63 3.03 -20.59 9.93
C VAL A 63 3.26 -21.25 11.30
N GLY A 64 2.46 -22.26 11.62
CA GLY A 64 2.51 -22.92 12.92
C GLY A 64 2.21 -21.97 14.09
N GLU A 65 2.84 -22.20 15.23
CA GLU A 65 2.63 -21.42 16.44
C GLU A 65 3.62 -20.25 16.61
N ASP A 66 4.79 -20.32 15.95
CA ASP A 66 5.85 -19.30 16.08
C ASP A 66 5.73 -18.22 15.01
N ASN A 67 5.24 -17.04 15.41
CA ASN A 67 5.15 -15.88 14.53
C ASN A 67 6.53 -15.27 14.15
N GLY A 68 7.57 -15.62 14.89
CA GLY A 68 8.95 -15.19 14.67
C GLY A 68 9.78 -16.15 13.83
N SER A 69 9.24 -17.33 13.46
CA SER A 69 9.94 -18.31 12.62
C SER A 69 10.28 -17.75 11.23
N GLU A 70 11.26 -18.33 10.55
CA GLU A 70 11.60 -17.91 9.18
C GLU A 70 10.47 -18.22 8.20
N GLU A 71 9.74 -19.30 8.39
CA GLU A 71 8.55 -19.67 7.62
C GLU A 71 7.47 -18.58 7.75
N SER A 72 7.16 -18.15 8.98
CA SER A 72 6.20 -17.07 9.26
C SER A 72 6.64 -15.73 8.66
N LYS A 73 7.93 -15.40 8.73
CA LYS A 73 8.49 -14.20 8.11
C LYS A 73 8.40 -14.28 6.58
N ASN A 74 8.71 -15.44 5.99
CA ASN A 74 8.66 -15.66 4.55
C ASN A 74 7.22 -15.54 4.01
N LEU A 75 6.21 -16.06 4.72
CA LEU A 75 4.80 -15.85 4.38
C LEU A 75 4.46 -14.35 4.29
N ARG A 76 4.84 -13.57 5.29
CA ARG A 76 4.59 -12.12 5.27
C ARG A 76 5.39 -11.38 4.20
N LYS A 77 6.64 -11.80 3.94
CA LYS A 77 7.47 -11.25 2.86
C LYS A 77 6.87 -11.53 1.48
N ALA A 78 6.33 -12.73 1.25
CA ALA A 78 5.67 -13.07 0.01
C ALA A 78 4.53 -12.09 -0.33
N ILE A 79 3.64 -11.86 0.64
CA ILE A 79 2.52 -10.93 0.49
C ILE A 79 3.03 -9.49 0.31
N ALA A 80 3.99 -9.06 1.15
CA ALA A 80 4.54 -7.71 1.12
C ALA A 80 5.27 -7.40 -0.21
N THR A 81 5.96 -8.39 -0.80
CA THR A 81 6.66 -8.23 -2.09
C THR A 81 5.67 -7.92 -3.22
N VAL A 82 4.53 -8.63 -3.28
CA VAL A 82 3.50 -8.34 -4.29
C VAL A 82 2.81 -6.99 -4.02
N LEU A 83 2.49 -6.67 -2.77
CA LEU A 83 1.94 -5.36 -2.43
C LEU A 83 2.89 -4.22 -2.82
N SER A 84 4.20 -4.39 -2.60
CA SER A 84 5.19 -3.32 -2.78
C SER A 84 5.40 -2.93 -4.23
N VAL A 85 5.33 -3.86 -5.18
CA VAL A 85 5.60 -3.58 -6.61
C VAL A 85 4.56 -2.65 -7.24
N TYR A 86 3.35 -2.60 -6.70
CA TYR A 86 2.28 -1.72 -7.21
C TYR A 86 2.25 -0.33 -6.58
N ARG A 87 3.08 -0.08 -5.53
CA ARG A 87 3.01 1.17 -4.75
C ARG A 87 3.27 2.43 -5.58
N ASP A 88 4.35 2.44 -6.35
CA ASP A 88 4.78 3.67 -7.04
C ASP A 88 3.71 4.16 -8.02
N VAL A 89 3.24 3.29 -8.91
CA VAL A 89 2.26 3.65 -9.95
C VAL A 89 0.91 4.03 -9.34
N VAL A 90 0.42 3.27 -8.36
CA VAL A 90 -0.92 3.48 -7.80
C VAL A 90 -0.97 4.70 -6.88
N ILE A 91 0.06 4.92 -6.06
CA ILE A 91 0.13 6.09 -5.18
C ILE A 91 0.27 7.37 -5.98
N ASP A 92 1.08 7.38 -7.06
CA ASP A 92 1.16 8.49 -7.99
C ASP A 92 -0.19 8.78 -8.66
N SER A 93 -0.92 7.74 -9.07
CA SER A 93 -2.25 7.87 -9.64
C SER A 93 -3.24 8.58 -8.70
N TYR A 94 -3.15 8.34 -7.38
CA TYR A 94 -4.03 8.94 -6.38
C TYR A 94 -3.59 10.36 -5.97
N TYR A 95 -2.30 10.55 -5.67
CA TYR A 95 -1.77 11.78 -5.10
C TYR A 95 -1.04 12.68 -6.10
N GLY A 96 -0.52 12.12 -7.22
CA GLY A 96 0.46 12.82 -8.05
C GLY A 96 1.69 13.21 -7.24
N ASP A 97 2.18 14.42 -7.46
CA ASP A 97 3.39 14.95 -6.79
C ASP A 97 3.17 15.27 -5.29
N ALA A 98 1.94 15.11 -4.76
CA ALA A 98 1.63 15.48 -3.37
C ALA A 98 2.03 14.40 -2.35
N ALA A 99 2.45 13.22 -2.77
CA ALA A 99 2.98 12.16 -1.91
C ALA A 99 4.07 11.37 -2.61
N ALA A 100 4.86 10.65 -1.83
CA ALA A 100 5.90 9.75 -2.33
C ALA A 100 5.90 8.44 -1.56
N VAL A 101 6.24 7.34 -2.24
CA VAL A 101 6.48 6.06 -1.59
C VAL A 101 7.77 6.13 -0.79
N ILE A 102 7.71 5.64 0.45
CA ILE A 102 8.85 5.54 1.37
C ILE A 102 9.26 4.07 1.56
N ASN A 103 10.55 3.84 1.83
CA ASN A 103 11.11 2.50 2.04
C ASN A 103 11.47 2.20 3.50
N TYR A 104 11.25 3.16 4.39
CA TYR A 104 11.49 3.06 5.83
C TYR A 104 10.27 3.56 6.59
N PRO A 105 9.98 3.08 7.80
CA PRO A 105 8.81 3.49 8.58
C PRO A 105 9.02 4.86 9.24
N ILE A 106 9.38 5.86 8.42
CA ILE A 106 9.60 7.25 8.81
C ILE A 106 9.26 8.15 7.62
N SER A 107 8.58 9.27 7.85
CA SER A 107 8.29 10.24 6.79
C SER A 107 9.57 10.74 6.13
N ASN A 108 9.59 10.83 4.81
CA ASN A 108 10.70 11.36 4.02
C ASN A 108 10.94 12.86 4.24
N THR A 109 10.00 13.57 4.87
CA THR A 109 10.17 14.96 5.31
C THR A 109 10.97 15.10 6.60
N SER A 110 11.19 13.98 7.32
CA SER A 110 12.02 13.96 8.53
C SER A 110 13.51 14.04 8.17
N TRP A 111 14.26 14.87 8.89
CA TRP A 111 15.71 14.98 8.75
C TRP A 111 16.46 13.66 9.04
N ALA A 112 15.85 12.77 9.82
CA ALA A 112 16.41 11.48 10.21
C ALA A 112 16.05 10.36 9.21
N ALA A 113 15.25 10.66 8.18
CA ALA A 113 14.88 9.65 7.20
C ALA A 113 16.07 9.27 6.30
N PRO A 114 16.34 7.97 6.09
CA PRO A 114 17.35 7.53 5.13
C PRO A 114 17.07 8.10 3.73
N GLN A 115 18.11 8.58 3.09
CA GLN A 115 18.05 9.21 1.76
C GLN A 115 18.55 8.24 0.69
N LYS A 116 18.03 8.37 -0.53
CA LYS A 116 18.48 7.55 -1.69
C LYS A 116 19.98 7.69 -1.99
N SER A 117 20.62 8.77 -1.52
CA SER A 117 22.05 9.02 -1.63
C SER A 117 22.90 8.30 -0.59
N ASP A 118 22.29 7.75 0.46
CA ASP A 118 23.03 7.08 1.52
C ASP A 118 23.54 5.72 1.03
N ALA A 119 24.77 5.37 1.40
CA ALA A 119 25.45 4.18 0.86
C ALA A 119 24.78 2.84 1.23
N ASP A 120 24.03 2.85 2.34
CA ASP A 120 23.29 1.69 2.87
C ASP A 120 21.77 1.78 2.62
N TYR A 121 21.34 2.73 1.76
CA TYR A 121 19.93 2.84 1.40
C TYR A 121 19.44 1.58 0.70
N ALA A 122 18.34 1.01 1.17
CA ALA A 122 17.73 -0.18 0.60
C ALA A 122 16.27 0.10 0.21
N VAL A 123 15.88 -0.39 -0.95
CA VAL A 123 14.47 -0.40 -1.37
C VAL A 123 13.79 -1.57 -0.66
N ALA A 124 12.70 -1.30 0.03
CA ALA A 124 11.96 -2.33 0.76
C ALA A 124 11.37 -3.37 -0.20
N PHE A 125 11.47 -4.63 0.18
CA PHE A 125 10.93 -5.80 -0.57
C PHE A 125 11.47 -5.92 -2.01
N SER A 126 12.72 -5.53 -2.22
CA SER A 126 13.42 -5.63 -3.52
C SER A 126 14.32 -6.84 -3.66
N LYS A 127 14.37 -7.71 -2.65
CA LYS A 127 15.17 -8.93 -2.66
C LYS A 127 14.29 -10.17 -2.70
N ASP A 128 14.77 -11.23 -3.36
CA ASP A 128 14.16 -12.56 -3.31
C ASP A 128 14.55 -13.33 -2.03
N VAL A 129 14.10 -14.57 -1.91
CA VAL A 129 14.35 -15.43 -0.74
C VAL A 129 15.85 -15.74 -0.53
N ASP A 130 16.65 -15.72 -1.59
CA ASP A 130 18.09 -15.96 -1.58
C ASP A 130 18.90 -14.68 -1.39
N GLY A 131 18.23 -13.52 -1.32
CA GLY A 131 18.85 -12.20 -1.14
C GLY A 131 19.30 -11.52 -2.45
N ASN A 132 18.96 -12.08 -3.61
CA ASN A 132 19.24 -11.45 -4.91
C ASN A 132 18.26 -10.31 -5.19
N ASP A 133 18.66 -9.35 -6.03
CA ASP A 133 17.78 -8.29 -6.49
C ASP A 133 16.67 -8.86 -7.39
N ILE A 134 15.42 -8.53 -7.05
CA ILE A 134 14.24 -8.88 -7.87
C ILE A 134 14.19 -8.02 -9.13
N TYR A 135 14.59 -6.77 -9.02
CA TYR A 135 14.49 -5.79 -10.08
C TYR A 135 15.86 -5.42 -10.63
N THR A 136 15.94 -5.27 -11.94
CA THR A 136 17.15 -4.80 -12.64
C THR A 136 16.84 -3.55 -13.45
N ASP A 137 17.87 -2.77 -13.76
CA ASP A 137 17.72 -1.58 -14.58
C ASP A 137 17.10 -1.91 -15.95
N GLY A 138 16.14 -1.09 -16.36
CA GLY A 138 15.49 -1.21 -17.68
C GLY A 138 14.29 -2.15 -17.72
N MET A 139 13.91 -2.83 -16.63
CA MET A 139 12.66 -3.58 -16.58
C MET A 139 11.45 -2.67 -16.81
N SER A 140 10.54 -3.10 -17.68
CA SER A 140 9.21 -2.53 -17.79
C SER A 140 8.37 -2.82 -16.54
N GLU A 141 7.25 -2.12 -16.36
CA GLU A 141 6.35 -2.37 -15.23
C GLU A 141 5.82 -3.81 -15.23
N ASP A 142 5.42 -4.34 -16.39
CA ASP A 142 4.94 -5.73 -16.50
C ASP A 142 6.03 -6.75 -16.12
N GLU A 143 7.28 -6.50 -16.49
CA GLU A 143 8.41 -7.35 -16.09
C GLU A 143 8.65 -7.29 -14.58
N LYS A 144 8.54 -6.10 -13.97
CA LYS A 144 8.64 -5.96 -12.51
C LYS A 144 7.51 -6.69 -11.78
N TYR A 145 6.26 -6.59 -12.28
CA TYR A 145 5.12 -7.30 -11.69
C TYR A 145 5.32 -8.83 -11.76
N ALA A 146 5.76 -9.34 -12.90
CA ALA A 146 6.06 -10.76 -13.07
C ALA A 146 7.22 -11.22 -12.16
N ALA A 147 8.29 -10.42 -12.04
CA ALA A 147 9.44 -10.70 -11.19
C ALA A 147 9.04 -10.73 -9.70
N ALA A 148 8.24 -9.76 -9.25
CA ALA A 148 7.73 -9.72 -7.88
C ALA A 148 6.87 -10.95 -7.54
N LEU A 149 6.00 -11.35 -8.46
CA LEU A 149 5.13 -12.51 -8.29
C LEU A 149 5.94 -13.82 -8.22
N ASN A 150 6.97 -13.93 -9.07
CA ASN A 150 7.89 -15.07 -9.03
C ASN A 150 8.72 -15.12 -7.74
N ALA A 151 9.22 -13.98 -7.26
CA ALA A 151 9.91 -13.90 -5.98
C ALA A 151 8.97 -14.26 -4.80
N ALA A 152 7.72 -13.84 -4.86
CA ALA A 152 6.70 -14.20 -3.88
C ALA A 152 6.46 -15.72 -3.83
N LEU A 153 6.42 -16.41 -4.98
CA LEU A 153 6.34 -17.88 -5.02
C LEU A 153 7.52 -18.53 -4.28
N GLY A 154 8.75 -18.05 -4.47
CA GLY A 154 9.93 -18.54 -3.73
C GLY A 154 9.80 -18.33 -2.22
N TYR A 155 9.27 -17.18 -1.79
CA TYR A 155 8.99 -16.95 -0.37
C TYR A 155 7.86 -17.85 0.16
N PHE A 156 6.81 -18.13 -0.61
CA PHE A 156 5.76 -19.08 -0.22
C PHE A 156 6.31 -20.50 -0.09
N GLU A 157 7.16 -20.96 -1.02
CA GLU A 157 7.85 -22.26 -0.91
C GLU A 157 8.70 -22.34 0.35
N ALA A 158 9.50 -21.30 0.64
CA ALA A 158 10.30 -21.21 1.86
C ALA A 158 9.46 -21.08 3.14
N ALA A 159 8.21 -20.66 3.02
CA ALA A 159 7.23 -20.68 4.11
C ALA A 159 6.53 -22.05 4.26
N GLY A 160 6.86 -23.04 3.43
CA GLY A 160 6.29 -24.38 3.49
C GLY A 160 5.02 -24.61 2.68
N TYR A 161 4.63 -23.65 1.82
CA TYR A 161 3.51 -23.86 0.89
C TYR A 161 3.90 -24.84 -0.21
N THR A 162 2.94 -25.64 -0.66
CA THR A 162 3.13 -26.51 -1.83
C THR A 162 2.86 -25.73 -3.11
N VAL A 163 3.86 -25.68 -3.99
CA VAL A 163 3.74 -25.07 -5.32
C VAL A 163 3.72 -26.18 -6.37
N THR A 164 2.76 -26.14 -7.28
CA THR A 164 2.63 -27.05 -8.42
C THR A 164 2.30 -26.23 -9.66
N ASP A 165 3.09 -26.38 -10.71
CA ASP A 165 2.91 -25.64 -11.98
C ASP A 165 2.78 -24.12 -11.78
N GLY A 166 3.61 -23.53 -10.89
CA GLY A 166 3.63 -22.11 -10.59
C GLY A 166 2.42 -21.62 -9.76
N LYS A 167 1.70 -22.53 -9.11
CA LYS A 167 0.52 -22.19 -8.27
C LYS A 167 0.62 -22.84 -6.90
N LEU A 168 0.14 -22.12 -5.90
CA LEU A 168 -0.05 -22.61 -4.54
C LEU A 168 -1.22 -23.58 -4.51
N THR A 169 -1.00 -24.79 -4.05
CA THR A 169 -2.01 -25.85 -3.98
C THR A 169 -2.34 -26.29 -2.56
N ALA A 170 -1.44 -26.03 -1.60
CA ALA A 170 -1.69 -26.27 -0.19
C ALA A 170 -0.89 -25.30 0.68
N ALA A 171 -1.48 -24.89 1.80
CA ALA A 171 -0.81 -24.16 2.86
C ALA A 171 -0.23 -25.11 3.91
N PRO A 172 0.88 -24.75 4.57
CA PRO A 172 1.38 -25.50 5.71
C PRO A 172 0.45 -25.36 6.93
N GLU A 173 0.65 -26.20 7.94
CA GLU A 173 -0.12 -26.15 9.18
C GLU A 173 -0.05 -24.76 9.83
N GLY A 174 -1.17 -24.25 10.30
CA GLY A 174 -1.30 -22.91 10.92
C GLY A 174 -1.37 -21.74 9.95
N ALA A 175 -1.12 -21.96 8.64
CA ALA A 175 -1.27 -20.94 7.59
C ALA A 175 -2.50 -21.21 6.71
N LYS A 176 -2.83 -20.24 5.85
CA LYS A 176 -4.01 -20.28 4.97
C LYS A 176 -3.62 -19.94 3.53
N LEU A 177 -4.45 -20.33 2.56
CA LEU A 177 -4.40 -19.85 1.18
C LEU A 177 -5.25 -18.58 0.96
N ALA A 178 -5.96 -18.12 1.99
CA ALA A 178 -6.84 -16.96 1.93
C ALA A 178 -6.68 -16.10 3.19
N TYR A 179 -6.49 -14.80 2.99
CA TYR A 179 -6.42 -13.78 4.04
C TYR A 179 -7.28 -12.57 3.68
N GLU A 180 -7.62 -11.77 4.68
CA GLU A 180 -8.40 -10.54 4.52
C GLU A 180 -7.54 -9.30 4.77
N MET A 181 -7.74 -8.26 3.95
CA MET A 181 -7.22 -6.93 4.18
C MET A 181 -8.37 -5.96 4.39
N MET A 182 -8.37 -5.26 5.52
CA MET A 182 -9.34 -4.21 5.85
C MET A 182 -8.83 -2.86 5.36
N ILE A 183 -9.69 -2.11 4.67
CA ILE A 183 -9.40 -0.77 4.17
C ILE A 183 -10.55 0.15 4.52
N GLY A 184 -10.26 1.36 5.01
CA GLY A 184 -11.26 2.38 5.30
C GLY A 184 -11.56 3.28 4.09
N GLY A 185 -11.93 2.70 2.96
CA GLY A 185 -12.23 3.40 1.71
C GLY A 185 -13.70 3.79 1.54
N GLY A 186 -14.47 3.79 2.62
CA GLY A 186 -15.87 4.22 2.62
C GLY A 186 -16.84 3.27 1.90
N GLY A 187 -16.43 2.07 1.56
CA GLY A 187 -17.18 1.12 0.74
C GLY A 187 -17.24 1.48 -0.74
N ILE A 188 -16.43 2.44 -1.18
CA ILE A 188 -16.38 2.96 -2.56
C ILE A 188 -14.96 3.05 -3.11
N GLY A 189 -13.99 2.47 -2.40
CA GLY A 189 -12.59 2.48 -2.81
C GLY A 189 -11.87 3.83 -2.65
N ASP A 190 -12.40 4.76 -1.89
CA ASP A 190 -11.80 6.09 -1.68
C ASP A 190 -10.67 6.02 -0.62
N HIS A 191 -9.61 5.30 -0.97
CA HIS A 191 -8.41 5.17 -0.16
C HIS A 191 -7.17 5.04 -1.06
N PRO A 192 -6.07 5.73 -0.76
CA PRO A 192 -4.86 5.70 -1.62
C PRO A 192 -4.29 4.29 -1.83
N SER A 193 -4.39 3.41 -0.84
CA SER A 193 -3.91 2.02 -0.95
C SER A 193 -4.91 1.06 -1.58
N PHE A 194 -6.14 1.48 -1.92
CA PHE A 194 -7.15 0.58 -2.48
C PHE A 194 -6.71 -0.02 -3.81
N GLY A 195 -6.16 0.79 -4.71
CA GLY A 195 -5.61 0.32 -5.98
C GLY A 195 -4.41 -0.62 -5.81
N VAL A 196 -3.53 -0.35 -4.83
CA VAL A 196 -2.41 -1.27 -4.50
C VAL A 196 -2.94 -2.63 -4.06
N ALA A 197 -3.90 -2.63 -3.13
CA ALA A 197 -4.48 -3.84 -2.56
C ALA A 197 -5.22 -4.67 -3.62
N THR A 198 -6.02 -4.04 -4.48
CA THR A 198 -6.78 -4.73 -5.54
C THR A 198 -5.86 -5.31 -6.61
N ALA A 199 -4.86 -4.57 -7.08
CA ALA A 199 -3.88 -5.07 -8.04
C ALA A 199 -3.06 -6.24 -7.47
N ALA A 200 -2.61 -6.13 -6.22
CA ALA A 200 -1.93 -7.23 -5.54
C ALA A 200 -2.82 -8.46 -5.34
N ALA A 201 -4.11 -8.25 -4.99
CA ALA A 201 -5.07 -9.35 -4.84
C ALA A 201 -5.30 -10.10 -6.16
N GLU A 202 -5.41 -9.40 -7.29
CA GLU A 202 -5.52 -10.01 -8.62
C GLU A 202 -4.26 -10.82 -8.99
N ALA A 203 -3.08 -10.25 -8.74
CA ALA A 203 -1.81 -10.93 -8.99
C ALA A 203 -1.66 -12.20 -8.12
N LEU A 204 -1.93 -12.10 -6.82
CA LEU A 204 -1.89 -13.24 -5.89
C LEU A 204 -2.92 -14.32 -6.27
N ALA A 205 -4.11 -13.95 -6.71
CA ALA A 205 -5.13 -14.90 -7.18
C ALA A 205 -4.63 -15.72 -8.36
N SER A 206 -3.83 -15.13 -9.26
CA SER A 206 -3.26 -15.83 -10.41
C SER A 206 -2.36 -17.01 -10.03
N ILE A 207 -1.76 -16.96 -8.85
CA ILE A 207 -0.90 -18.02 -8.29
C ILE A 207 -1.61 -18.87 -7.22
N GLY A 208 -2.92 -18.73 -7.05
CA GLY A 208 -3.70 -19.57 -6.12
C GLY A 208 -3.74 -19.08 -4.67
N PHE A 209 -3.37 -17.81 -4.41
CA PHE A 209 -3.50 -17.17 -3.11
C PHE A 209 -4.61 -16.11 -3.15
N THR A 210 -5.52 -16.16 -2.19
CA THR A 210 -6.66 -15.22 -2.13
C THR A 210 -6.37 -14.12 -1.11
N LEU A 211 -6.37 -12.87 -1.55
CA LEU A 211 -6.40 -11.71 -0.68
C LEU A 211 -7.75 -11.01 -0.86
N THR A 212 -8.64 -11.15 0.11
CA THR A 212 -9.96 -10.50 0.09
C THR A 212 -9.82 -9.06 0.58
N ILE A 213 -10.24 -8.09 -0.24
CA ILE A 213 -10.24 -6.69 0.15
C ILE A 213 -11.61 -6.34 0.76
N ASN A 214 -11.62 -6.01 2.04
CA ASN A 214 -12.80 -5.59 2.79
C ASN A 214 -12.79 -4.07 2.94
N ASP A 215 -13.49 -3.38 2.04
CA ASP A 215 -13.59 -1.92 2.05
C ASP A 215 -14.71 -1.48 2.99
N LEU A 216 -14.32 -0.94 4.14
CA LEU A 216 -15.19 -0.60 5.24
C LEU A 216 -15.73 0.83 5.10
N SER A 217 -17.05 0.99 5.22
CA SER A 217 -17.71 2.29 5.38
C SER A 217 -17.58 2.86 6.80
N ASP A 218 -17.36 1.98 7.79
CA ASP A 218 -17.10 2.33 9.18
C ASP A 218 -15.72 1.82 9.62
N THR A 219 -14.76 2.73 9.71
CA THR A 219 -13.38 2.43 10.10
C THR A 219 -13.23 1.99 11.55
N SER A 220 -14.24 2.21 12.41
CA SER A 220 -14.19 1.76 13.80
C SER A 220 -14.12 0.22 13.91
N ILE A 221 -14.66 -0.50 12.93
CA ILE A 221 -14.57 -1.96 12.82
C ILE A 221 -13.12 -2.40 12.65
N MET A 222 -12.38 -1.72 11.76
CA MET A 222 -10.96 -2.00 11.51
C MET A 222 -10.13 -1.75 12.78
N TRP A 223 -10.34 -0.60 13.43
CA TRP A 223 -9.60 -0.28 14.66
C TRP A 223 -9.90 -1.26 15.79
N ALA A 224 -11.16 -1.67 15.96
CA ALA A 224 -11.52 -2.69 16.94
C ALA A 224 -10.84 -4.04 16.63
N ALA A 225 -10.73 -4.43 15.36
CA ALA A 225 -10.04 -5.67 14.96
C ALA A 225 -8.53 -5.58 15.19
N ILE A 226 -7.90 -4.41 14.95
CA ILE A 226 -6.48 -4.18 15.24
C ILE A 226 -6.22 -4.25 16.75
N GLU A 227 -7.00 -3.52 17.55
CA GLU A 227 -6.88 -3.50 19.02
C GLU A 227 -7.18 -4.87 19.63
N GLY A 228 -8.13 -5.60 19.05
CA GLY A 228 -8.47 -6.98 19.45
C GLY A 228 -7.49 -8.03 18.92
N ASN A 229 -6.47 -7.64 18.17
CA ASN A 229 -5.47 -8.53 17.55
C ASN A 229 -6.07 -9.61 16.65
N THR A 230 -7.16 -9.29 15.94
CA THR A 230 -7.88 -10.20 15.04
C THR A 230 -7.77 -9.83 13.58
N ALA A 231 -7.37 -8.59 13.24
CA ALA A 231 -7.09 -8.19 11.87
C ALA A 231 -5.93 -9.00 11.29
N GLU A 232 -6.01 -9.38 10.02
CA GLU A 232 -4.91 -10.06 9.31
C GLU A 232 -4.02 -9.02 8.60
N LEU A 233 -4.63 -8.23 7.70
CA LEU A 233 -3.96 -7.08 7.06
C LEU A 233 -4.89 -5.86 7.15
N TRP A 234 -4.31 -4.66 7.13
CA TRP A 234 -5.06 -3.41 7.12
C TRP A 234 -4.27 -2.26 6.48
N CYS A 235 -4.98 -1.20 6.08
CA CYS A 235 -4.40 0.07 5.63
C CYS A 235 -4.74 1.19 6.63
N ALA A 236 -3.73 1.95 7.08
CA ALA A 236 -3.88 3.09 8.00
C ALA A 236 -2.91 4.24 7.64
#